data_50cebd96817c920323b92a4da1a3deaf
#
_entry.id   50cebd96817c920323b92a4da1a3deaf
#
_cell.length_a   1.000
_cell.length_b   1.000
_cell.length_c   1.000
_cell.angle_alpha   90.00
_cell.angle_beta   90.00
_cell.angle_gamma   90.00
#
_symmetry.space_group_name_H-M   'P 1'
#
loop_
_entity.id
_entity.type
_entity.pdbx_description
1 polymer ?
#
loop_
_entity_poly.entity_id
_entity_poly.type
_entity_poly.pdbx_seq_one_letter_code
_entity_poly.pdbx_strand_id
1 'polypeptide(L)'
;MKRTVRMVIVVMLLFGCSGCSSTELESRNFPMVITVDAGNEGFEVAMGFQNLAEIADEKAEDEGTEPIGIEQKNWQSAFSEGDEEHPKTMDYNHVKALILSQEILENDRLLGEFLEYMERQEVFARNTLLFTSDGNVADLLKLEGDLELSLGMYLEEMMTNQNEMKSRAVVTLGNLLNEYRNQMENVYIPVLKEQDGRPKIIEYYVLCGGKGAGTIDRESYKLAMLLEGKLNQYKIENGVTSKLIHYGDAAILLDRIRTNYAYEKTEDGVLAKTVVTAEARLQNGRIATSEEQKQLKKEIEKQLLRQTDTIVKLNLWEKQLDLTNSYYRLGGYRRELYLIYQSDRVAYANDLTLDISYNITPVLE
;
A
#
# COMPACT_ATOMS: atom_id res chain seq x y z
N MET A 1 -62.08 -15.88 -26.37
CA MET A 1 -60.66 -16.27 -26.47
C MET A 1 -59.68 -15.08 -26.39
N LYS A 2 -59.75 -14.03 -27.20
CA LYS A 2 -58.77 -12.93 -27.16
C LYS A 2 -58.75 -12.11 -25.85
N ARG A 3 -59.86 -11.96 -25.14
CA ARG A 3 -59.95 -11.26 -23.85
C ARG A 3 -59.40 -12.07 -22.69
N THR A 4 -59.69 -13.37 -22.66
CA THR A 4 -59.16 -14.30 -21.62
C THR A 4 -57.65 -14.45 -21.72
N VAL A 5 -57.07 -14.54 -22.93
CA VAL A 5 -55.63 -14.60 -23.13
C VAL A 5 -54.94 -13.31 -22.67
N ARG A 6 -55.51 -12.13 -22.93
CA ARG A 6 -54.98 -10.86 -22.44
C ARG A 6 -54.98 -10.76 -20.91
N MET A 7 -56.05 -11.27 -20.28
CA MET A 7 -56.18 -11.28 -18.83
C MET A 7 -55.13 -12.20 -18.16
N VAL A 8 -54.87 -13.36 -18.76
CA VAL A 8 -53.83 -14.28 -18.28
C VAL A 8 -52.41 -13.69 -18.42
N ILE A 9 -52.12 -12.98 -19.52
CA ILE A 9 -50.84 -12.30 -19.72
C ILE A 9 -50.65 -11.17 -18.70
N VAL A 10 -51.68 -10.38 -18.39
CA VAL A 10 -51.60 -9.32 -17.37
C VAL A 10 -51.37 -9.89 -15.98
N VAL A 11 -52.05 -11.01 -15.65
CA VAL A 11 -51.83 -11.69 -14.37
C VAL A 11 -50.42 -12.30 -14.28
N MET A 12 -49.89 -12.92 -15.35
CA MET A 12 -48.47 -13.38 -15.39
C MET A 12 -47.47 -12.24 -15.24
N LEU A 13 -47.72 -11.07 -15.85
CA LEU A 13 -46.85 -9.89 -15.69
C LEU A 13 -46.91 -9.33 -14.27
N LEU A 14 -48.05 -9.35 -13.60
CA LEU A 14 -48.18 -8.92 -12.20
C LEU A 14 -47.45 -9.84 -11.21
N PHE A 15 -47.41 -11.16 -11.46
CA PHE A 15 -46.65 -12.12 -10.68
C PHE A 15 -45.12 -12.08 -10.99
N GLY A 16 -44.70 -11.61 -12.15
CA GLY A 16 -43.29 -11.46 -12.53
C GLY A 16 -42.58 -10.27 -11.85
N CYS A 17 -43.33 -9.32 -11.29
CA CYS A 17 -42.77 -8.13 -10.64
C CYS A 17 -42.51 -8.28 -9.13
N SER A 18 -42.89 -9.41 -8.52
CA SER A 18 -42.76 -9.64 -7.07
C SER A 18 -41.46 -10.33 -6.63
N GLY A 19 -40.39 -10.30 -7.44
CA GLY A 19 -39.21 -11.13 -7.28
C GLY A 19 -37.90 -10.43 -6.95
N CYS A 20 -37.90 -9.22 -6.40
CA CYS A 20 -36.71 -8.65 -5.78
C CYS A 20 -36.97 -8.41 -4.28
N SER A 21 -36.63 -9.37 -3.46
CA SER A 21 -36.43 -9.13 -2.04
C SER A 21 -35.07 -8.42 -1.90
N SER A 22 -35.04 -7.12 -2.18
CA SER A 22 -33.94 -6.30 -1.74
C SER A 22 -34.04 -6.15 -0.23
N THR A 23 -33.09 -6.71 0.52
CA THR A 23 -32.95 -6.37 1.93
C THR A 23 -32.85 -4.85 2.02
N GLU A 24 -33.70 -4.23 2.83
CA GLU A 24 -33.75 -2.79 2.99
C GLU A 24 -32.38 -2.29 3.47
N LEU A 25 -31.89 -1.18 2.93
CA LEU A 25 -30.60 -0.58 3.31
C LEU A 25 -30.50 -0.35 4.82
N GLU A 26 -31.62 -0.02 5.45
CA GLU A 26 -31.73 0.23 6.90
C GLU A 26 -31.49 -1.04 7.75
N SER A 27 -31.58 -2.24 7.13
CA SER A 27 -31.32 -3.54 7.79
C SER A 27 -29.87 -4.01 7.63
N ARG A 28 -28.98 -3.18 7.07
CA ARG A 28 -27.57 -3.51 6.85
C ARG A 28 -26.65 -2.57 7.63
N ASN A 29 -25.54 -3.13 8.08
CA ASN A 29 -24.39 -2.38 8.58
C ASN A 29 -23.28 -2.41 7.51
N PHE A 30 -22.59 -1.28 7.34
CA PHE A 30 -21.56 -1.10 6.34
C PHE A 30 -20.23 -0.82 7.04
N PRO A 31 -19.43 -1.86 7.36
CA PRO A 31 -18.09 -1.61 7.87
C PRO A 31 -17.26 -0.87 6.82
N MET A 32 -16.59 0.21 7.24
CA MET A 32 -15.72 1.01 6.38
C MET A 32 -14.25 0.69 6.59
N VAL A 33 -13.90 0.23 7.78
CA VAL A 33 -12.57 -0.21 8.15
C VAL A 33 -12.65 -1.47 9.00
N ILE A 34 -11.72 -2.38 8.78
CA ILE A 34 -11.58 -3.60 9.57
C ILE A 34 -10.14 -3.65 10.08
N THR A 35 -10.00 -3.89 11.37
CA THR A 35 -8.71 -4.13 12.02
C THR A 35 -8.60 -5.60 12.39
N VAL A 36 -7.40 -6.13 12.27
CA VAL A 36 -7.11 -7.52 12.59
C VAL A 36 -5.84 -7.60 13.40
N ASP A 37 -5.96 -8.13 14.60
CA ASP A 37 -4.83 -8.38 15.49
C ASP A 37 -4.66 -9.87 15.77
N ALA A 38 -3.49 -10.25 16.28
CA ALA A 38 -3.27 -11.58 16.80
C ALA A 38 -3.91 -11.69 18.18
N GLY A 39 -4.90 -12.57 18.32
CA GLY A 39 -5.50 -12.92 19.60
C GLY A 39 -4.75 -14.04 20.33
N ASN A 40 -5.09 -14.31 21.57
CA ASN A 40 -4.43 -15.33 22.40
C ASN A 40 -4.45 -16.73 21.79
N GLU A 41 -5.53 -17.09 21.09
CA GLU A 41 -5.70 -18.41 20.44
C GLU A 41 -6.06 -18.31 18.95
N GLY A 42 -6.02 -17.12 18.34
CA GLY A 42 -6.44 -16.90 16.95
C GLY A 42 -6.33 -15.44 16.52
N PHE A 43 -7.47 -14.83 16.21
CA PHE A 43 -7.56 -13.48 15.67
C PHE A 43 -8.52 -12.62 16.48
N GLU A 44 -8.14 -11.37 16.70
CA GLU A 44 -9.02 -10.32 17.19
C GLU A 44 -9.38 -9.40 16.03
N VAL A 45 -10.67 -9.36 15.69
CA VAL A 45 -11.19 -8.54 14.58
C VAL A 45 -12.05 -7.44 15.17
N ALA A 46 -11.80 -6.18 14.78
CA ALA A 46 -12.70 -5.09 15.12
C ALA A 46 -13.10 -4.31 13.86
N MET A 47 -14.30 -3.74 13.89
CA MET A 47 -14.93 -3.09 12.74
C MET A 47 -15.35 -1.67 13.10
N GLY A 48 -14.98 -0.72 12.26
CA GLY A 48 -15.45 0.66 12.31
C GLY A 48 -16.50 0.92 11.23
N PHE A 49 -17.54 1.67 11.56
CA PHE A 49 -18.70 1.90 10.72
C PHE A 49 -18.84 3.37 10.37
N GLN A 50 -19.47 3.66 9.25
CA GLN A 50 -19.89 5.00 8.93
C GLN A 50 -21.15 5.35 9.71
N ASN A 51 -21.13 6.48 10.40
CA ASN A 51 -22.34 7.01 11.04
C ASN A 51 -23.28 7.60 9.98
N LEU A 52 -24.25 6.79 9.53
CA LEU A 52 -25.25 7.20 8.54
C LEU A 52 -26.24 8.25 9.09
N ALA A 53 -26.40 8.33 10.42
CA ALA A 53 -27.30 9.28 11.06
C ALA A 53 -26.77 10.72 10.91
N GLU A 54 -25.46 10.93 10.99
CA GLU A 54 -24.85 12.24 10.76
C GLU A 54 -25.00 12.74 9.33
N ILE A 55 -25.07 11.85 8.34
CA ILE A 55 -25.23 12.21 6.93
C ILE A 55 -26.69 12.60 6.64
N ALA A 56 -27.64 12.01 7.36
CA ALA A 56 -29.08 12.19 7.09
C ALA A 56 -29.70 13.39 7.82
N ASP A 57 -29.15 13.80 8.97
CA ASP A 57 -29.72 14.91 9.76
C ASP A 57 -28.63 15.56 10.64
N GLU A 58 -28.36 16.87 10.40
CA GLU A 58 -27.43 17.69 11.20
C GLU A 58 -27.78 17.77 12.70
N LYS A 59 -28.83 17.11 13.15
CA LYS A 59 -29.36 17.14 14.53
C LYS A 59 -29.49 15.77 15.19
N ALA A 60 -29.03 14.68 14.55
CA ALA A 60 -29.01 13.40 15.22
C ALA A 60 -27.94 13.45 16.35
N GLU A 61 -28.37 13.23 17.59
CA GLU A 61 -27.44 13.00 18.69
C GLU A 61 -26.57 11.78 18.34
N ASP A 62 -25.28 11.94 18.53
CA ASP A 62 -24.21 11.01 18.17
C ASP A 62 -24.41 9.65 18.92
N GLU A 63 -25.20 8.78 18.35
CA GLU A 63 -25.11 7.35 18.66
C GLU A 63 -24.05 6.74 17.71
N GLY A 64 -22.79 7.18 17.90
CA GLY A 64 -21.64 6.59 17.23
C GLY A 64 -21.70 5.08 17.39
N THR A 65 -21.66 4.37 16.28
CA THR A 65 -21.65 2.90 16.31
C THR A 65 -20.32 2.50 16.95
N GLU A 66 -20.35 2.05 18.20
CA GLU A 66 -19.14 1.59 18.90
C GLU A 66 -18.45 0.52 18.06
N PRO A 67 -17.09 0.52 18.01
CA PRO A 67 -16.35 -0.53 17.34
C PRO A 67 -16.70 -1.89 17.91
N ILE A 68 -16.97 -2.84 17.03
CA ILE A 68 -17.27 -4.22 17.40
C ILE A 68 -15.96 -4.98 17.44
N GLY A 69 -15.61 -5.53 18.60
CA GLY A 69 -14.44 -6.41 18.76
C GLY A 69 -14.87 -7.86 18.92
N ILE A 70 -14.30 -8.76 18.13
CA ILE A 70 -14.60 -10.20 18.13
C ILE A 70 -13.28 -10.96 18.21
N GLU A 71 -13.07 -11.75 19.29
CA GLU A 71 -11.93 -12.66 19.39
C GLU A 71 -12.36 -14.07 19.00
N GLN A 72 -11.71 -14.64 17.97
CA GLN A 72 -12.07 -15.95 17.44
C GLN A 72 -10.85 -16.79 17.02
N LYS A 73 -10.99 -18.11 17.14
CA LYS A 73 -9.93 -19.07 16.77
C LYS A 73 -9.69 -19.17 15.26
N ASN A 74 -10.70 -18.85 14.46
CA ASN A 74 -10.61 -18.90 13.01
C ASN A 74 -11.42 -17.78 12.34
N TRP A 75 -11.04 -17.45 11.12
CA TRP A 75 -11.62 -16.36 10.33
C TRP A 75 -13.11 -16.53 10.04
N GLN A 76 -13.56 -17.76 9.76
CA GLN A 76 -14.95 -18.02 9.45
C GLN A 76 -15.84 -17.69 10.64
N SER A 77 -15.42 -18.07 11.85
CA SER A 77 -16.16 -17.75 13.07
C SER A 77 -16.19 -16.26 13.34
N ALA A 78 -15.09 -15.54 13.14
CA ALA A 78 -15.02 -14.10 13.36
C ALA A 78 -16.05 -13.32 12.52
N PHE A 79 -16.22 -13.70 11.25
CA PHE A 79 -17.20 -13.03 10.38
C PHE A 79 -18.63 -13.54 10.57
N SER A 80 -18.85 -14.84 10.83
CA SER A 80 -20.19 -15.36 11.09
C SER A 80 -20.76 -14.91 12.43
N GLU A 81 -19.96 -14.78 13.46
CA GLU A 81 -20.40 -14.29 14.77
C GLU A 81 -20.74 -12.80 14.72
N GLY A 82 -19.98 -12.00 13.96
CA GLY A 82 -20.34 -10.63 13.67
C GLY A 82 -21.73 -10.48 13.05
N ASP A 83 -22.14 -11.42 12.19
CA ASP A 83 -23.48 -11.44 11.60
C ASP A 83 -24.56 -11.92 12.59
N GLU A 84 -24.23 -12.84 13.52
CA GLU A 84 -25.19 -13.41 14.46
C GLU A 84 -25.44 -12.49 15.68
N GLU A 85 -24.44 -11.78 16.16
CA GLU A 85 -24.54 -10.90 17.33
C GLU A 85 -25.17 -9.54 17.01
N HIS A 86 -25.25 -9.17 15.75
CA HIS A 86 -25.80 -7.87 15.35
C HIS A 86 -27.21 -7.97 14.77
N PRO A 87 -28.08 -7.01 15.11
CA PRO A 87 -29.45 -6.99 14.59
C PRO A 87 -29.52 -6.69 13.08
N LYS A 88 -28.42 -6.24 12.48
CA LYS A 88 -28.32 -5.91 11.05
C LYS A 88 -27.27 -6.79 10.37
N THR A 89 -27.53 -7.20 9.15
CA THR A 89 -26.61 -7.98 8.32
C THR A 89 -25.40 -7.13 7.91
N MET A 90 -24.19 -7.66 8.02
CA MET A 90 -22.96 -6.98 7.60
C MET A 90 -22.80 -7.02 6.08
N ASP A 91 -22.54 -5.86 5.47
CA ASP A 91 -22.22 -5.75 4.05
C ASP A 91 -20.76 -5.25 3.89
N TYR A 92 -19.85 -6.18 3.67
CA TYR A 92 -18.40 -5.91 3.58
C TYR A 92 -17.95 -5.31 2.25
N ASN A 93 -18.85 -5.13 1.27
CA ASN A 93 -18.49 -4.59 -0.04
C ASN A 93 -18.03 -3.13 0.01
N HIS A 94 -18.30 -2.44 1.11
CA HIS A 94 -17.98 -1.03 1.32
C HIS A 94 -16.69 -0.81 2.11
N VAL A 95 -16.01 -1.87 2.54
CA VAL A 95 -14.75 -1.77 3.29
C VAL A 95 -13.70 -1.05 2.45
N LYS A 96 -13.22 0.10 2.96
CA LYS A 96 -12.22 0.95 2.32
C LYS A 96 -10.81 0.57 2.72
N ALA A 97 -10.63 0.21 4.00
CA ALA A 97 -9.33 -0.09 4.54
C ALA A 97 -9.34 -1.33 5.43
N LEU A 98 -8.26 -2.08 5.36
CA LEU A 98 -7.94 -3.23 6.20
C LEU A 98 -6.62 -2.91 6.91
N ILE A 99 -6.61 -3.01 8.24
CA ILE A 99 -5.44 -2.72 9.07
C ILE A 99 -5.04 -4.01 9.77
N LEU A 100 -3.90 -4.58 9.40
CA LEU A 100 -3.35 -5.79 10.03
C LEU A 100 -2.30 -5.39 11.06
N SER A 101 -2.25 -6.04 12.22
CA SER A 101 -1.13 -5.85 13.14
C SER A 101 0.18 -6.37 12.54
N GLN A 102 1.31 -5.83 12.99
CA GLN A 102 2.61 -6.36 12.56
C GLN A 102 2.80 -7.81 13.01
N GLU A 103 2.23 -8.20 14.15
CA GLU A 103 2.27 -9.58 14.63
C GLU A 103 1.63 -10.57 13.64
N ILE A 104 0.51 -10.20 13.00
CA ILE A 104 -0.09 -11.00 11.91
C ILE A 104 0.88 -11.11 10.73
N LEU A 105 1.53 -10.00 10.35
CA LEU A 105 2.43 -9.95 9.18
C LEU A 105 3.75 -10.70 9.42
N GLU A 106 4.18 -10.83 10.67
CA GLU A 106 5.39 -11.55 11.08
C GLU A 106 5.16 -13.05 11.26
N ASN A 107 3.92 -13.46 11.45
CA ASN A 107 3.56 -14.86 11.67
C ASN A 107 3.09 -15.51 10.38
N ASP A 108 3.97 -16.26 9.72
CA ASP A 108 3.71 -16.95 8.44
C ASP A 108 2.40 -17.78 8.48
N ARG A 109 2.07 -18.40 9.62
CA ARG A 109 0.85 -19.20 9.77
C ARG A 109 -0.39 -18.32 9.80
N LEU A 110 -0.41 -17.29 10.66
CA LEU A 110 -1.58 -16.40 10.79
C LEU A 110 -1.82 -15.63 9.49
N LEU A 111 -0.77 -15.09 8.89
CA LEU A 111 -0.85 -14.41 7.58
C LEU A 111 -1.36 -15.35 6.50
N GLY A 112 -0.85 -16.59 6.46
CA GLY A 112 -1.29 -17.62 5.51
C GLY A 112 -2.78 -17.96 5.66
N GLU A 113 -3.24 -18.24 6.87
CA GLU A 113 -4.64 -18.53 7.18
C GLU A 113 -5.55 -17.35 6.79
N PHE A 114 -5.12 -16.11 7.10
CA PHE A 114 -5.85 -14.90 6.70
C PHE A 114 -5.99 -14.79 5.18
N LEU A 115 -4.89 -14.88 4.44
CA LEU A 115 -4.89 -14.70 2.99
C LEU A 115 -5.65 -15.81 2.27
N GLU A 116 -5.53 -17.06 2.74
CA GLU A 116 -6.33 -18.17 2.21
C GLU A 116 -7.84 -17.97 2.42
N TYR A 117 -8.24 -17.44 3.58
CA TYR A 117 -9.64 -17.12 3.84
C TYR A 117 -10.14 -16.01 2.92
N MET A 118 -9.40 -14.91 2.83
CA MET A 118 -9.74 -13.76 1.97
C MET A 118 -9.88 -14.15 0.50
N GLU A 119 -9.08 -15.10 0.05
CA GLU A 119 -9.13 -15.56 -1.32
C GLU A 119 -10.33 -16.45 -1.61
N ARG A 120 -10.71 -17.33 -0.66
CA ARG A 120 -11.79 -18.28 -0.84
C ARG A 120 -13.17 -17.63 -0.74
N GLN A 121 -13.30 -16.64 0.11
CA GLN A 121 -14.62 -16.09 0.46
C GLN A 121 -15.03 -14.88 -0.39
N GLU A 122 -14.07 -14.24 -1.07
CA GLU A 122 -14.31 -13.00 -1.85
C GLU A 122 -15.09 -11.94 -1.05
N VAL A 123 -14.92 -11.94 0.30
CA VAL A 123 -15.68 -11.10 1.22
C VAL A 123 -15.40 -9.62 0.97
N PHE A 124 -14.14 -9.31 0.65
CA PHE A 124 -13.70 -7.94 0.43
C PHE A 124 -13.35 -7.68 -1.02
N ALA A 125 -13.56 -6.43 -1.43
CA ALA A 125 -13.10 -5.96 -2.72
C ALA A 125 -11.56 -6.01 -2.81
N ARG A 126 -11.01 -6.46 -3.93
CA ARG A 126 -9.55 -6.55 -4.12
C ARG A 126 -8.84 -5.20 -4.08
N ASN A 127 -9.57 -4.10 -4.26
CA ASN A 127 -9.06 -2.74 -4.16
C ASN A 127 -9.12 -2.15 -2.73
N THR A 128 -9.56 -2.92 -1.73
CA THR A 128 -9.50 -2.53 -0.32
C THR A 128 -8.05 -2.18 0.05
N LEU A 129 -7.85 -0.98 0.60
CA LEU A 129 -6.52 -0.49 1.00
C LEU A 129 -5.97 -1.30 2.16
N LEU A 130 -4.67 -1.51 2.16
CA LEU A 130 -3.99 -2.26 3.20
C LEU A 130 -3.06 -1.35 4.00
N PHE A 131 -3.17 -1.45 5.32
CA PHE A 131 -2.33 -0.76 6.30
C PHE A 131 -1.88 -1.71 7.39
N THR A 132 -0.91 -1.27 8.19
CA THR A 132 -0.51 -1.94 9.44
C THR A 132 -0.24 -0.93 10.53
N SER A 133 -0.09 -1.40 11.77
CA SER A 133 0.34 -0.60 12.92
C SER A 133 1.23 -1.44 13.82
N ASP A 134 2.13 -0.78 14.54
CA ASP A 134 3.03 -1.38 15.55
C ASP A 134 2.40 -1.52 16.95
N GLY A 135 1.19 -0.96 17.14
CA GLY A 135 0.39 -1.06 18.37
C GLY A 135 -0.88 -1.88 18.16
N ASN A 136 -1.76 -1.89 19.18
CA ASN A 136 -3.08 -2.47 19.04
C ASN A 136 -3.85 -1.75 17.93
N VAL A 137 -4.18 -2.47 16.88
CA VAL A 137 -4.82 -1.89 15.69
C VAL A 137 -6.25 -1.44 15.95
N ALA A 138 -6.95 -2.03 16.91
CA ALA A 138 -8.29 -1.63 17.30
C ALA A 138 -8.32 -0.23 17.96
N ASP A 139 -7.21 0.22 18.57
CA ASP A 139 -7.15 1.57 19.13
C ASP A 139 -7.26 2.66 18.07
N LEU A 140 -6.90 2.37 16.82
CA LEU A 140 -7.07 3.31 15.72
C LEU A 140 -8.54 3.63 15.43
N LEU A 141 -9.46 2.72 15.74
CA LEU A 141 -10.89 2.95 15.57
C LEU A 141 -11.43 4.02 16.53
N LYS A 142 -10.77 4.23 17.68
CA LYS A 142 -11.15 5.27 18.64
C LYS A 142 -10.91 6.69 18.10
N LEU A 143 -10.10 6.82 17.03
CA LEU A 143 -9.84 8.10 16.38
C LEU A 143 -11.05 8.59 15.56
N GLU A 144 -12.01 7.72 15.24
CA GLU A 144 -13.18 8.08 14.43
C GLU A 144 -13.95 9.28 15.00
N GLY A 145 -14.11 9.37 16.33
CA GLY A 145 -14.79 10.48 16.98
C GLY A 145 -14.12 11.86 16.79
N ASP A 146 -12.83 11.89 16.43
CA ASP A 146 -12.06 13.12 16.20
C ASP A 146 -11.93 13.46 14.69
N LEU A 147 -12.45 12.62 13.81
CA LEU A 147 -12.39 12.78 12.37
C LEU A 147 -13.73 13.27 11.80
N GLU A 148 -13.69 14.14 10.79
CA GLU A 148 -14.88 14.57 10.05
C GLU A 148 -15.49 13.47 9.16
N LEU A 149 -14.74 12.39 8.94
CA LEU A 149 -15.08 11.23 8.11
C LEU A 149 -14.86 9.95 8.90
N SER A 150 -15.55 8.87 8.55
CA SER A 150 -15.18 7.56 9.07
C SER A 150 -13.70 7.27 8.79
N LEU A 151 -13.04 6.51 9.68
CA LEU A 151 -11.61 6.19 9.55
C LEU A 151 -11.30 5.58 8.17
N GLY A 152 -12.16 4.68 7.66
CA GLY A 152 -11.97 4.07 6.35
C GLY A 152 -11.97 5.08 5.20
N MET A 153 -12.89 6.05 5.21
CA MET A 153 -12.93 7.12 4.21
C MET A 153 -11.75 8.08 4.36
N TYR A 154 -11.38 8.43 5.59
CA TYR A 154 -10.21 9.27 5.84
C TYR A 154 -8.92 8.64 5.27
N LEU A 155 -8.71 7.34 5.48
CA LEU A 155 -7.58 6.61 4.93
C LEU A 155 -7.60 6.53 3.40
N GLU A 156 -8.78 6.34 2.79
CA GLU A 156 -8.94 6.37 1.33
C GLU A 156 -8.58 7.74 0.76
N GLU A 157 -9.06 8.82 1.36
CA GLU A 157 -8.72 10.19 0.92
C GLU A 157 -7.24 10.51 1.14
N MET A 158 -6.67 10.12 2.28
CA MET A 158 -5.26 10.31 2.57
C MET A 158 -4.38 9.66 1.50
N MET A 159 -4.71 8.44 1.05
CA MET A 159 -3.97 7.77 -0.01
C MET A 159 -4.19 8.40 -1.38
N THR A 160 -5.39 8.88 -1.66
CA THR A 160 -5.73 9.56 -2.92
C THR A 160 -5.06 10.93 -3.03
N ASN A 161 -4.97 11.66 -1.92
CA ASN A 161 -4.45 13.03 -1.87
C ASN A 161 -2.93 13.11 -1.70
N GLN A 162 -2.22 11.99 -1.53
CA GLN A 162 -0.75 11.98 -1.51
C GLN A 162 -0.18 12.33 -2.89
N ASN A 163 -0.23 13.64 -3.21
CA ASN A 163 0.20 14.19 -4.50
C ASN A 163 1.66 13.89 -4.88
N GLU A 164 2.51 13.58 -3.90
CA GLU A 164 3.92 13.24 -4.11
C GLU A 164 4.12 11.81 -4.61
N MET A 165 3.10 10.96 -4.47
CA MET A 165 3.13 9.55 -4.86
C MET A 165 1.99 9.21 -5.83
N LYS A 166 1.73 10.06 -6.83
CA LYS A 166 0.77 9.79 -7.93
C LYS A 166 1.14 8.56 -8.72
N SER A 167 1.54 7.52 -8.08
CA SER A 167 1.92 6.32 -8.76
C SER A 167 1.44 5.10 -8.00
N ARG A 168 1.53 4.04 -8.64
CA ARG A 168 1.20 2.65 -8.39
C ARG A 168 1.58 2.08 -7.00
N ALA A 169 1.87 2.94 -6.02
CA ALA A 169 2.38 2.56 -4.70
C ALA A 169 1.27 2.36 -3.65
N VAL A 170 0.02 2.43 -4.05
CA VAL A 170 -1.11 2.07 -3.16
C VAL A 170 -1.15 0.56 -3.03
N VAL A 171 -0.98 0.07 -1.80
CA VAL A 171 -1.06 -1.35 -1.52
C VAL A 171 -2.49 -1.72 -1.18
N THR A 172 -3.01 -2.71 -1.89
CA THR A 172 -4.35 -3.24 -1.71
C THR A 172 -4.30 -4.71 -1.31
N LEU A 173 -5.41 -5.22 -0.81
CA LEU A 173 -5.59 -6.65 -0.55
C LEU A 173 -5.26 -7.49 -1.79
N GLY A 174 -5.68 -7.04 -2.99
CA GLY A 174 -5.38 -7.72 -4.24
C GLY A 174 -3.89 -7.77 -4.57
N ASN A 175 -3.11 -6.72 -4.25
CA ASN A 175 -1.66 -6.74 -4.38
C ASN A 175 -1.04 -7.77 -3.43
N LEU A 176 -1.45 -7.76 -2.16
CA LEU A 176 -0.94 -8.69 -1.16
C LEU A 176 -1.23 -10.14 -1.54
N LEU A 177 -2.46 -10.47 -1.93
CA LEU A 177 -2.85 -11.81 -2.39
C LEU A 177 -2.02 -12.28 -3.60
N ASN A 178 -1.79 -11.39 -4.57
CA ASN A 178 -0.95 -11.72 -5.71
C ASN A 178 0.49 -12.00 -5.32
N GLU A 179 1.08 -11.18 -4.44
CA GLU A 179 2.48 -11.34 -4.05
C GLU A 179 2.70 -12.50 -3.09
N TYR A 180 1.75 -12.79 -2.24
CA TYR A 180 1.77 -13.97 -1.39
C TYR A 180 1.85 -15.26 -2.21
N ARG A 181 1.10 -15.32 -3.32
CA ARG A 181 1.14 -16.48 -4.24
C ARG A 181 2.42 -16.55 -5.06
N ASN A 182 2.81 -15.43 -5.62
CA ASN A 182 3.91 -15.38 -6.58
C ASN A 182 5.27 -15.28 -5.91
N GLN A 183 5.33 -14.70 -4.70
CA GLN A 183 6.53 -14.47 -3.90
C GLN A 183 7.65 -13.75 -4.67
N MET A 184 7.28 -12.84 -5.55
CA MET A 184 8.20 -12.22 -6.51
C MET A 184 8.60 -10.81 -6.12
N GLU A 185 7.63 -9.94 -5.80
CA GLU A 185 7.88 -8.54 -5.49
C GLU A 185 7.98 -8.28 -3.97
N ASN A 186 8.54 -7.14 -3.62
CA ASN A 186 8.38 -6.59 -2.28
C ASN A 186 7.02 -5.88 -2.18
N VAL A 187 6.33 -6.09 -1.07
CA VAL A 187 5.10 -5.36 -0.72
C VAL A 187 5.43 -4.39 0.41
N TYR A 188 5.10 -3.12 0.21
CA TYR A 188 5.38 -2.05 1.18
C TYR A 188 4.07 -1.59 1.80
N ILE A 189 3.75 -2.08 2.98
CA ILE A 189 2.49 -1.78 3.69
C ILE A 189 2.68 -0.53 4.55
N PRO A 190 1.89 0.55 4.35
CA PRO A 190 1.99 1.75 5.16
C PRO A 190 1.72 1.46 6.64
N VAL A 191 2.60 1.93 7.53
CA VAL A 191 2.44 1.82 8.99
C VAL A 191 1.75 3.07 9.51
N LEU A 192 0.58 2.88 10.09
CA LEU A 192 -0.20 3.94 10.73
C LEU A 192 0.21 4.11 12.19
N LYS A 193 0.28 5.36 12.61
CA LYS A 193 0.44 5.74 14.01
C LYS A 193 -0.42 6.95 14.31
N GLU A 194 -1.02 6.96 15.49
CA GLU A 194 -1.72 8.15 15.98
C GLU A 194 -0.69 9.25 16.29
N GLN A 195 -0.92 10.43 15.74
CA GLN A 195 -0.19 11.65 16.07
C GLN A 195 -1.16 12.85 16.02
N ASP A 196 -1.27 13.56 17.14
CA ASP A 196 -2.16 14.72 17.28
C ASP A 196 -3.64 14.40 16.99
N GLY A 197 -4.14 13.25 17.48
CA GLY A 197 -5.51 12.80 17.27
C GLY A 197 -5.84 12.31 15.86
N ARG A 198 -4.83 12.07 15.02
CA ARG A 198 -5.03 11.65 13.62
C ARG A 198 -4.09 10.51 13.23
N PRO A 199 -4.54 9.57 12.39
CA PRO A 199 -3.65 8.56 11.83
C PRO A 199 -2.70 9.20 10.82
N LYS A 200 -1.40 8.90 10.94
CA LYS A 200 -0.36 9.33 10.01
C LYS A 200 0.48 8.13 9.56
N ILE A 201 0.90 8.14 8.29
CA ILE A 201 1.87 7.17 7.78
C ILE A 201 3.26 7.64 8.18
N ILE A 202 3.95 6.84 9.00
CA ILE A 202 5.29 7.17 9.53
C ILE A 202 6.39 6.38 8.83
N GLU A 203 6.13 5.14 8.48
CA GLU A 203 7.06 4.20 7.86
C GLU A 203 6.32 3.15 7.04
N TYR A 204 7.03 2.17 6.50
CA TYR A 204 6.46 1.08 5.70
C TYR A 204 6.98 -0.25 6.18
N TYR A 205 6.07 -1.18 6.45
CA TYR A 205 6.41 -2.57 6.72
C TYR A 205 6.62 -3.31 5.40
N VAL A 206 7.69 -4.07 5.29
CA VAL A 206 8.06 -4.74 4.05
C VAL A 206 7.82 -6.24 4.16
N LEU A 207 7.05 -6.78 3.22
CA LEU A 207 7.01 -8.21 2.95
C LEU A 207 7.91 -8.52 1.75
N CYS A 208 8.88 -9.39 1.95
CA CYS A 208 9.82 -9.82 0.92
C CYS A 208 9.60 -11.30 0.62
N GLY A 209 9.10 -11.65 -0.57
CA GLY A 209 8.76 -13.02 -0.89
C GLY A 209 7.66 -13.61 -0.01
N GLY A 210 6.70 -12.80 0.40
CA GLY A 210 5.59 -13.20 1.26
C GLY A 210 5.94 -13.31 2.75
N LYS A 211 7.16 -12.93 3.16
CA LYS A 211 7.62 -12.96 4.56
C LYS A 211 7.95 -11.58 5.08
N GLY A 212 7.71 -11.37 6.36
CA GLY A 212 8.07 -10.13 7.04
C GLY A 212 9.57 -9.86 7.02
N ALA A 213 9.96 -8.66 6.58
CA ALA A 213 11.35 -8.19 6.56
C ALA A 213 11.55 -6.95 7.45
N GLY A 214 10.53 -6.56 8.21
CA GLY A 214 10.56 -5.42 9.11
C GLY A 214 10.20 -4.09 8.43
N THR A 215 10.40 -3.00 9.14
CA THR A 215 10.03 -1.66 8.69
C THR A 215 11.19 -0.92 8.03
N ILE A 216 10.86 -0.02 7.11
CA ILE A 216 11.74 0.98 6.52
C ILE A 216 11.11 2.36 6.67
N ASP A 217 11.95 3.39 6.81
CA ASP A 217 11.48 4.76 6.86
C ASP A 217 10.93 5.27 5.52
N ARG A 218 10.28 6.41 5.56
CA ARG A 218 9.62 7.02 4.39
C ARG A 218 10.62 7.38 3.28
N GLU A 219 11.85 7.76 3.62
CA GLU A 219 12.88 8.10 2.63
C GLU A 219 13.41 6.84 1.93
N SER A 220 13.64 5.78 2.68
CA SER A 220 14.00 4.46 2.14
C SER A 220 12.91 3.94 1.20
N TYR A 221 11.64 4.10 1.57
CA TYR A 221 10.51 3.73 0.71
C TYR A 221 10.44 4.54 -0.58
N LYS A 222 10.57 5.88 -0.51
CA LYS A 222 10.60 6.74 -1.70
C LYS A 222 11.74 6.34 -2.64
N LEU A 223 12.91 6.06 -2.08
CA LEU A 223 14.07 5.62 -2.86
C LEU A 223 13.84 4.24 -3.50
N ALA A 224 13.26 3.29 -2.77
CA ALA A 224 12.87 1.99 -3.33
C ALA A 224 11.93 2.18 -4.52
N MET A 225 10.89 3.01 -4.39
CA MET A 225 9.94 3.30 -5.47
C MET A 225 10.62 3.98 -6.68
N LEU A 226 11.62 4.85 -6.45
CA LEU A 226 12.42 5.44 -7.50
C LEU A 226 13.23 4.39 -8.26
N LEU A 227 13.91 3.51 -7.52
CA LEU A 227 14.73 2.43 -8.09
C LEU A 227 13.89 1.35 -8.77
N GLU A 228 12.68 1.14 -8.29
CA GLU A 228 11.71 0.24 -8.93
C GLU A 228 11.01 0.84 -10.17
N GLY A 229 11.26 2.11 -10.47
CA GLY A 229 10.61 2.80 -11.59
C GLY A 229 9.10 2.98 -11.40
N LYS A 230 8.64 3.00 -10.15
CA LYS A 230 7.23 3.14 -9.77
C LYS A 230 6.84 4.60 -9.49
N LEU A 231 7.79 5.55 -9.49
CA LEU A 231 7.54 6.98 -9.33
C LEU A 231 7.53 7.72 -10.67
N ASN A 232 6.58 8.62 -10.83
CA ASN A 232 6.57 9.59 -11.93
C ASN A 232 7.33 10.87 -11.57
N GLN A 233 7.36 11.20 -10.28
CA GLN A 233 8.04 12.37 -9.73
C GLN A 233 8.74 11.99 -8.41
N TYR A 234 9.89 12.63 -8.16
CA TYR A 234 10.64 12.48 -6.92
C TYR A 234 11.17 13.84 -6.48
N LYS A 235 10.85 14.26 -5.25
CA LYS A 235 11.31 15.53 -4.69
C LYS A 235 12.54 15.29 -3.82
N ILE A 236 13.62 15.97 -4.14
CA ILE A 236 14.83 16.01 -3.32
C ILE A 236 14.67 17.17 -2.33
N GLU A 237 14.48 16.83 -1.06
CA GLU A 237 14.43 17.79 0.04
C GLU A 237 15.81 17.93 0.68
N ASN A 238 16.20 19.13 1.05
CA ASN A 238 17.37 19.43 1.90
C ASN A 238 18.74 18.90 1.43
N GLY A 239 19.15 19.11 0.19
CA GLY A 239 20.42 18.47 -0.15
C GLY A 239 21.34 19.15 -1.15
N VAL A 240 20.82 20.01 -1.99
CA VAL A 240 21.71 20.74 -2.91
C VAL A 240 22.13 22.02 -2.23
N THR A 241 23.39 22.07 -1.84
CA THR A 241 23.95 23.20 -1.10
C THR A 241 23.71 24.51 -1.82
N SER A 242 23.20 25.49 -1.08
CA SER A 242 22.90 26.87 -1.47
C SER A 242 24.02 27.64 -2.21
N LYS A 243 25.19 27.05 -2.41
CA LYS A 243 26.32 27.66 -3.13
C LYS A 243 26.14 27.73 -4.65
N LEU A 244 25.28 26.84 -5.22
CA LEU A 244 25.00 26.82 -6.66
C LEU A 244 23.72 27.54 -7.04
N ILE A 245 22.82 27.71 -6.07
CA ILE A 245 21.51 28.31 -6.28
C ILE A 245 21.53 29.69 -5.61
N HIS A 246 21.56 30.75 -6.38
CA HIS A 246 21.61 32.15 -5.88
C HIS A 246 20.35 32.57 -5.08
N TYR A 247 19.35 31.73 -4.91
CA TYR A 247 18.08 32.04 -4.27
C TYR A 247 17.58 30.91 -3.37
N GLY A 248 18.05 30.88 -2.12
CA GLY A 248 17.44 30.10 -1.04
C GLY A 248 17.51 28.57 -1.14
N ASP A 249 16.87 27.89 -0.23
CA ASP A 249 16.71 26.43 -0.21
C ASP A 249 15.81 25.97 -1.35
N ALA A 250 16.37 25.74 -2.54
CA ALA A 250 15.58 25.27 -3.67
C ALA A 250 15.35 23.77 -3.58
N ALA A 251 14.11 23.38 -3.48
CA ALA A 251 13.70 22.00 -3.69
C ALA A 251 13.86 21.63 -5.17
N ILE A 252 14.39 20.43 -5.42
CA ILE A 252 14.55 19.89 -6.77
C ILE A 252 13.48 18.84 -7.00
N LEU A 253 12.73 19.02 -8.06
CA LEU A 253 11.77 18.03 -8.54
C LEU A 253 12.38 17.25 -9.70
N LEU A 254 12.51 15.93 -9.53
CA LEU A 254 12.79 15.02 -10.64
C LEU A 254 11.47 14.63 -11.28
N ASP A 255 11.36 14.79 -12.59
CA ASP A 255 10.22 14.32 -13.38
C ASP A 255 10.67 13.49 -14.59
N ARG A 256 9.71 12.93 -15.35
CA ARG A 256 9.99 12.03 -16.49
C ARG A 256 10.94 10.91 -16.14
N ILE A 257 10.79 10.36 -14.96
CA ILE A 257 11.65 9.31 -14.42
C ILE A 257 11.51 8.04 -15.24
N ARG A 258 12.65 7.45 -15.61
CA ARG A 258 12.74 6.13 -16.26
C ARG A 258 13.85 5.34 -15.60
N THR A 259 13.55 4.10 -15.24
CA THR A 259 14.53 3.19 -14.67
C THR A 259 14.75 2.01 -15.59
N ASN A 260 16.02 1.75 -15.93
CA ASN A 260 16.44 0.65 -16.80
C ASN A 260 17.27 -0.33 -16.00
N TYR A 261 17.14 -1.61 -16.33
CA TYR A 261 17.78 -2.71 -15.63
C TYR A 261 18.58 -3.59 -16.56
N ALA A 262 19.72 -4.09 -16.08
CA ALA A 262 20.50 -5.12 -16.73
C ALA A 262 21.09 -6.08 -15.70
N TYR A 263 21.28 -7.33 -16.06
CA TYR A 263 21.80 -8.37 -15.16
C TYR A 263 22.93 -9.12 -15.83
N GLU A 264 24.01 -9.31 -15.10
CA GLU A 264 25.18 -10.05 -15.54
C GLU A 264 25.52 -11.14 -14.52
N LYS A 265 25.91 -12.31 -15.01
CA LYS A 265 26.51 -13.35 -14.14
C LYS A 265 27.95 -12.97 -13.89
N THR A 266 28.38 -13.00 -12.63
CA THR A 266 29.78 -12.83 -12.22
C THR A 266 30.31 -14.14 -11.65
N GLU A 267 31.61 -14.16 -11.33
CA GLU A 267 32.21 -15.31 -10.63
C GLU A 267 31.60 -15.50 -9.23
N ASP A 268 31.26 -14.38 -8.56
CA ASP A 268 30.78 -14.34 -7.18
C ASP A 268 29.23 -14.25 -7.08
N GLY A 269 28.49 -14.30 -8.21
CA GLY A 269 27.03 -14.22 -8.15
C GLY A 269 26.36 -13.46 -9.29
N VAL A 270 25.53 -12.47 -8.94
CA VAL A 270 24.74 -11.66 -9.88
C VAL A 270 25.02 -10.19 -9.70
N LEU A 271 25.43 -9.53 -10.78
CA LEU A 271 25.51 -8.07 -10.85
C LEU A 271 24.21 -7.53 -11.45
N ALA A 272 23.43 -6.80 -10.63
CA ALA A 272 22.24 -6.09 -11.07
C ALA A 272 22.57 -4.60 -11.28
N LYS A 273 22.47 -4.14 -12.52
CA LYS A 273 22.69 -2.76 -12.93
C LYS A 273 21.35 -2.04 -13.01
N THR A 274 21.24 -0.90 -12.33
CA THR A 274 20.06 -0.03 -12.34
C THR A 274 20.47 1.38 -12.75
N VAL A 275 19.89 1.89 -13.84
CA VAL A 275 20.14 3.23 -14.34
C VAL A 275 18.87 4.05 -14.26
N VAL A 276 18.85 5.07 -13.43
CA VAL A 276 17.73 6.02 -13.31
C VAL A 276 18.03 7.25 -14.16
N THR A 277 17.14 7.57 -15.10
CA THR A 277 17.18 8.78 -15.90
C THR A 277 16.01 9.69 -15.53
N ALA A 278 16.25 10.99 -15.37
CA ALA A 278 15.20 11.96 -15.05
C ALA A 278 15.56 13.37 -15.52
N GLU A 279 14.54 14.22 -15.66
CA GLU A 279 14.71 15.67 -15.78
C GLU A 279 14.64 16.30 -14.38
N ALA A 280 15.54 17.22 -14.07
CA ALA A 280 15.55 17.95 -12.80
C ALA A 280 15.11 19.40 -13.02
N ARG A 281 14.09 19.83 -12.26
CA ARG A 281 13.58 21.19 -12.24
C ARG A 281 13.74 21.80 -10.86
N LEU A 282 14.16 23.06 -10.82
CA LEU A 282 14.16 23.83 -9.58
C LEU A 282 12.74 24.32 -9.29
N GLN A 283 12.22 24.05 -8.10
CA GLN A 283 10.91 24.58 -7.69
C GLN A 283 10.98 26.09 -7.37
N ASN A 284 12.14 26.52 -6.82
CA ASN A 284 12.41 27.92 -6.52
C ASN A 284 13.83 28.23 -6.98
N GLY A 285 13.99 29.01 -8.04
CA GLY A 285 15.30 29.38 -8.55
C GLY A 285 15.40 29.24 -10.06
N ARG A 286 16.51 29.65 -10.63
CA ARG A 286 16.76 29.66 -12.07
C ARG A 286 18.17 29.18 -12.37
N ILE A 287 18.33 28.32 -13.36
CA ILE A 287 19.63 27.94 -13.92
C ILE A 287 19.90 28.86 -15.10
N ALA A 288 20.90 29.72 -14.97
CA ALA A 288 21.17 30.75 -15.95
C ALA A 288 22.23 30.35 -16.99
N THR A 289 23.14 29.42 -16.66
CA THR A 289 24.29 29.07 -17.53
C THR A 289 24.42 27.56 -17.72
N SER A 290 25.05 27.17 -18.83
CA SER A 290 25.38 25.77 -19.11
C SER A 290 26.38 25.19 -18.11
N GLU A 291 27.21 26.01 -17.49
CA GLU A 291 28.17 25.55 -16.50
C GLU A 291 27.48 25.28 -15.17
N GLU A 292 26.54 26.12 -14.74
CA GLU A 292 25.68 25.86 -13.57
C GLU A 292 24.86 24.59 -13.77
N GLN A 293 24.35 24.35 -14.97
CA GLN A 293 23.61 23.12 -15.33
C GLN A 293 24.47 21.88 -15.12
N LYS A 294 25.74 21.89 -15.58
CA LYS A 294 26.66 20.76 -15.42
C LYS A 294 27.02 20.54 -13.95
N GLN A 295 27.23 21.60 -13.19
CA GLN A 295 27.56 21.52 -11.77
C GLN A 295 26.35 20.95 -10.98
N LEU A 296 25.16 21.48 -11.24
CA LEU A 296 23.92 21.00 -10.60
C LEU A 296 23.67 19.52 -10.91
N LYS A 297 23.87 19.09 -12.16
CA LYS A 297 23.78 17.67 -12.54
C LYS A 297 24.67 16.82 -11.64
N LYS A 298 25.96 17.16 -11.53
CA LYS A 298 26.93 16.40 -10.73
C LYS A 298 26.55 16.34 -9.25
N GLU A 299 26.07 17.44 -8.70
CA GLU A 299 25.67 17.50 -7.29
C GLU A 299 24.42 16.62 -7.01
N ILE A 300 23.43 16.68 -7.88
CA ILE A 300 22.21 15.83 -7.77
C ILE A 300 22.59 14.36 -7.85
N GLU A 301 23.36 13.97 -8.88
CA GLU A 301 23.76 12.57 -9.08
C GLU A 301 24.59 12.06 -7.91
N LYS A 302 25.52 12.86 -7.40
CA LYS A 302 26.34 12.52 -6.23
C LYS A 302 25.51 12.37 -4.96
N GLN A 303 24.51 13.24 -4.76
CA GLN A 303 23.63 13.16 -3.59
C GLN A 303 22.77 11.90 -3.66
N LEU A 304 22.12 11.63 -4.80
CA LEU A 304 21.33 10.42 -5.00
C LEU A 304 22.15 9.15 -4.79
N LEU A 305 23.39 9.11 -5.33
CA LEU A 305 24.29 7.97 -5.12
C LEU A 305 24.62 7.77 -3.64
N ARG A 306 24.92 8.84 -2.89
CA ARG A 306 25.19 8.73 -1.46
C ARG A 306 24.00 8.20 -0.66
N GLN A 307 22.79 8.72 -0.93
CA GLN A 307 21.57 8.24 -0.29
C GLN A 307 21.35 6.76 -0.62
N THR A 308 21.49 6.41 -1.89
CA THR A 308 21.32 5.03 -2.38
C THR A 308 22.33 4.09 -1.72
N ASP A 309 23.61 4.46 -1.70
CA ASP A 309 24.65 3.64 -1.08
C ASP A 309 24.38 3.40 0.40
N THR A 310 23.93 4.43 1.12
CA THR A 310 23.63 4.29 2.54
C THR A 310 22.39 3.42 2.77
N ILE A 311 21.29 3.72 2.08
CA ILE A 311 19.98 3.09 2.35
C ILE A 311 19.96 1.67 1.77
N VAL A 312 20.34 1.50 0.50
CA VAL A 312 20.16 0.22 -0.22
C VAL A 312 21.15 -0.82 0.28
N LYS A 313 22.43 -0.43 0.43
CA LYS A 313 23.47 -1.36 0.91
C LYS A 313 23.22 -1.78 2.36
N LEU A 314 22.80 -0.84 3.22
CA LEU A 314 22.48 -1.15 4.60
C LEU A 314 21.33 -2.15 4.71
N ASN A 315 20.22 -1.90 4.01
CA ASN A 315 19.07 -2.81 4.03
C ASN A 315 19.40 -4.18 3.41
N LEU A 316 20.15 -4.22 2.31
CA LEU A 316 20.59 -5.48 1.72
C LEU A 316 21.49 -6.27 2.67
N TRP A 317 22.44 -5.61 3.31
CA TRP A 317 23.38 -6.27 4.20
C TRP A 317 22.76 -6.70 5.54
N GLU A 318 22.06 -5.79 6.23
CA GLU A 318 21.55 -6.06 7.58
C GLU A 318 20.26 -6.89 7.57
N LYS A 319 19.38 -6.66 6.58
CA LYS A 319 18.05 -7.27 6.51
C LYS A 319 17.90 -8.28 5.37
N GLN A 320 18.92 -8.46 4.54
CA GLN A 320 18.85 -9.23 3.28
C GLN A 320 17.68 -8.77 2.39
N LEU A 321 17.35 -7.48 2.49
CA LEU A 321 16.26 -6.85 1.79
C LEU A 321 16.79 -6.06 0.58
N ASP A 322 16.51 -6.57 -0.62
CA ASP A 322 16.80 -5.88 -1.86
C ASP A 322 15.72 -4.83 -2.18
N LEU A 323 16.00 -3.57 -1.82
CA LEU A 323 15.10 -2.43 -2.09
C LEU A 323 15.00 -2.07 -3.58
N THR A 324 15.81 -2.67 -4.45
CA THR A 324 15.67 -2.47 -5.90
C THR A 324 14.67 -3.43 -6.52
N ASN A 325 14.20 -4.42 -5.76
CA ASN A 325 13.31 -5.49 -6.22
C ASN A 325 13.88 -6.22 -7.45
N SER A 326 15.21 -6.42 -7.46
CA SER A 326 15.91 -6.97 -8.62
C SER A 326 15.58 -8.44 -8.86
N TYR A 327 15.29 -9.20 -7.80
CA TYR A 327 14.88 -10.60 -7.90
C TYR A 327 13.64 -10.79 -8.81
N TYR A 328 12.64 -9.95 -8.64
CA TYR A 328 11.42 -9.98 -9.47
C TYR A 328 11.74 -9.82 -10.96
N ARG A 329 12.62 -8.89 -11.28
CA ARG A 329 12.99 -8.60 -12.67
C ARG A 329 13.93 -9.63 -13.26
N LEU A 330 14.73 -10.30 -12.41
CA LEU A 330 15.67 -11.31 -12.88
C LEU A 330 15.00 -12.40 -13.73
N GLY A 331 13.79 -12.82 -13.33
CA GLY A 331 13.01 -13.83 -14.06
C GLY A 331 12.64 -13.41 -15.49
N GLY A 332 12.40 -12.10 -15.70
CA GLY A 332 12.09 -11.55 -17.02
C GLY A 332 13.31 -11.23 -17.88
N TYR A 333 14.43 -10.83 -17.28
CA TYR A 333 15.63 -10.41 -17.99
C TYR A 333 16.65 -11.54 -18.20
N ARG A 334 16.82 -12.42 -17.20
CA ARG A 334 17.82 -13.50 -17.21
C ARG A 334 17.28 -14.75 -16.53
N ARG A 335 16.41 -15.46 -17.25
CA ARG A 335 15.72 -16.65 -16.74
C ARG A 335 16.67 -17.73 -16.24
N GLU A 336 17.82 -17.93 -16.88
CA GLU A 336 18.82 -18.90 -16.45
C GLU A 336 19.43 -18.60 -15.09
N LEU A 337 19.61 -17.32 -14.76
CA LEU A 337 20.07 -16.90 -13.41
C LEU A 337 18.94 -17.02 -12.39
N TYR A 338 17.72 -16.63 -12.77
CA TYR A 338 16.55 -16.77 -11.91
C TYR A 338 16.36 -18.22 -11.44
N LEU A 339 16.50 -19.20 -12.35
CA LEU A 339 16.32 -20.60 -12.01
C LEU A 339 17.33 -21.13 -10.97
N ILE A 340 18.51 -20.50 -10.86
CA ILE A 340 19.50 -20.83 -9.82
C ILE A 340 18.99 -20.48 -8.43
N TYR A 341 18.28 -19.36 -8.31
CA TYR A 341 17.82 -18.79 -7.04
C TYR A 341 16.31 -18.94 -6.80
N GLN A 342 15.59 -19.68 -7.65
CA GLN A 342 14.12 -19.74 -7.65
C GLN A 342 13.50 -20.11 -6.31
N SER A 343 14.19 -20.92 -5.50
CA SER A 343 13.70 -21.36 -4.19
C SER A 343 14.45 -20.73 -3.02
N ASP A 344 15.41 -19.84 -3.28
CA ASP A 344 16.27 -19.28 -2.24
C ASP A 344 16.61 -17.80 -2.49
N ARG A 345 15.71 -16.92 -2.04
CA ARG A 345 15.91 -15.47 -2.12
C ARG A 345 17.04 -14.97 -1.21
N VAL A 346 17.31 -15.70 -0.12
CA VAL A 346 18.40 -15.34 0.81
C VAL A 346 19.74 -15.59 0.11
N ALA A 347 19.90 -16.73 -0.56
CA ALA A 347 21.09 -16.96 -1.37
C ALA A 347 21.24 -15.89 -2.47
N TYR A 348 20.13 -15.52 -3.14
CA TYR A 348 20.17 -14.43 -4.11
C TYR A 348 20.65 -13.11 -3.50
N ALA A 349 20.09 -12.71 -2.35
CA ALA A 349 20.47 -11.47 -1.68
C ALA A 349 21.95 -11.46 -1.25
N ASN A 350 22.48 -12.60 -0.83
CA ASN A 350 23.90 -12.75 -0.45
C ASN A 350 24.84 -12.65 -1.66
N ASP A 351 24.42 -13.18 -2.82
CA ASP A 351 25.21 -13.20 -4.06
C ASP A 351 24.97 -11.94 -4.94
N LEU A 352 24.09 -11.03 -4.49
CA LEU A 352 23.69 -9.84 -5.25
C LEU A 352 24.73 -8.72 -5.08
N THR A 353 25.25 -8.24 -6.19
CA THR A 353 25.98 -6.96 -6.27
C THR A 353 25.12 -5.95 -7.01
N LEU A 354 24.91 -4.79 -6.40
CA LEU A 354 24.15 -3.69 -6.99
C LEU A 354 25.07 -2.62 -7.56
N ASP A 355 24.88 -2.28 -8.83
CA ASP A 355 25.50 -1.15 -9.54
C ASP A 355 24.39 -0.17 -9.93
N ILE A 356 24.25 0.91 -9.17
CA ILE A 356 23.20 1.90 -9.34
C ILE A 356 23.82 3.20 -9.82
N SER A 357 23.27 3.76 -10.89
CA SER A 357 23.72 5.03 -11.46
C SER A 357 22.54 5.93 -11.83
N TYR A 358 22.81 7.23 -11.84
CA TYR A 358 21.85 8.27 -12.18
C TYR A 358 22.33 9.05 -13.37
N ASN A 359 21.42 9.35 -14.30
CA ASN A 359 21.65 10.25 -15.43
C ASN A 359 20.58 11.34 -15.42
N ILE A 360 20.90 12.44 -14.74
CA ILE A 360 19.97 13.54 -14.48
C ILE A 360 20.23 14.67 -15.46
N THR A 361 19.15 15.20 -16.06
CA THR A 361 19.23 16.36 -16.96
C THR A 361 18.52 17.55 -16.34
N PRO A 362 19.26 18.52 -15.80
CA PRO A 362 18.67 19.77 -15.33
C PRO A 362 18.05 20.54 -16.50
N VAL A 363 16.83 21.04 -16.30
CA VAL A 363 16.09 21.82 -17.31
C VAL A 363 16.42 23.30 -17.10
N LEU A 364 16.80 23.97 -18.19
CA LEU A 364 16.97 25.44 -18.24
C LEU A 364 15.61 26.09 -18.31
N GLU A 365 15.30 27.03 -17.42
CA GLU A 365 14.08 27.87 -17.44
C GLU A 365 14.45 29.36 -17.62
#